data_bc6263a0a2801bdb1131d4a8afa2e5bf
#
_entry.id   bc6263a0a2801bdb1131d4a8afa2e5bf
#
_cell.length_a   1.000
_cell.length_b   1.000
_cell.length_c   1.000
_cell.angle_alpha   90.00
_cell.angle_beta   90.00
_cell.angle_gamma   90.00
#
_symmetry.space_group_name_H-M   'P 1'
#
loop_
_entity.id
_entity.type
_entity.pdbx_description
1 polymer ?
#
loop_
_entity_poly.entity_id
_entity_poly.type
_entity_poly.pdbx_seq_one_letter_code
_entity_poly.pdbx_strand_id
1 'polypeptide(L)'
;MSSENVQRVPYAVSPPRYSVSHQMVTTAFEMPNYRIVQNLGVVRGIVVRSRNVFATLGATLQTIVGGNITVWTRLCEDTRRDAFDIMIQHATEVGANAVIGARYDTTELSAGVTEVLAYGTAVIVEPVNPGESYRS
;
A
#
# COMPACT_ATOMS: atom_id res chain seq x y z
N MET A 1 -6.06 -31.23 -19.59
CA MET A 1 -6.27 -30.63 -19.78
C MET A 1 -6.06 -29.48 -19.61
N SER A 2 -6.09 -28.78 -19.88
CA SER A 2 -5.38 -27.63 -20.08
C SER A 2 -5.86 -26.54 -19.27
N SER A 3 -5.26 -26.58 -18.14
CA SER A 3 -5.25 -25.41 -17.30
C SER A 3 -4.74 -24.17 -18.00
N GLU A 4 -4.22 -24.37 -19.21
CA GLU A 4 -3.77 -23.25 -19.87
C GLU A 4 -4.81 -22.44 -20.47
N ASN A 5 -5.92 -22.87 -20.54
CA ASN A 5 -7.02 -22.11 -21.05
C ASN A 5 -7.75 -21.29 -20.03
N VAL A 6 -7.24 -21.24 -18.84
CA VAL A 6 -7.63 -20.13 -18.03
C VAL A 6 -7.02 -18.90 -18.69
N GLN A 7 -7.60 -18.53 -19.70
CA GLN A 7 -7.24 -17.54 -20.48
C GLN A 7 -7.36 -16.35 -19.80
N ARG A 8 -6.40 -15.91 -19.62
CA ARG A 8 -6.15 -14.54 -19.49
C ARG A 8 -6.74 -13.88 -20.65
N VAL A 9 -8.00 -13.68 -20.57
CA VAL A 9 -8.61 -12.68 -21.38
C VAL A 9 -7.73 -11.44 -21.18
N PRO A 10 -7.09 -10.97 -22.22
CA PRO A 10 -6.45 -9.69 -22.10
C PRO A 10 -7.57 -8.72 -21.80
N TYR A 11 -7.74 -8.41 -20.54
CA TYR A 11 -8.46 -7.23 -20.20
C TYR A 11 -7.72 -6.16 -20.96
N ALA A 12 -8.34 -5.65 -21.97
CA ALA A 12 -7.95 -4.34 -22.43
C ALA A 12 -8.18 -3.40 -21.25
N VAL A 13 -7.24 -3.40 -20.34
CA VAL A 13 -7.23 -2.52 -19.23
C VAL A 13 -7.01 -1.16 -19.84
N SER A 14 -8.11 -0.47 -20.03
CA SER A 14 -8.02 0.96 -20.20
C SER A 14 -7.14 1.45 -19.06
N PRO A 15 -6.12 2.23 -19.32
CA PRO A 15 -5.29 2.73 -18.25
C PRO A 15 -6.22 3.34 -17.20
N PRO A 16 -5.98 3.05 -15.92
CA PRO A 16 -6.86 3.55 -14.89
C PRO A 16 -7.01 5.05 -15.06
N ARG A 17 -8.24 5.50 -15.08
CA ARG A 17 -8.54 6.92 -15.28
C ARG A 17 -7.94 7.79 -14.20
N TYR A 18 -7.56 7.18 -13.11
CA TYR A 18 -7.01 7.84 -11.94
C TYR A 18 -5.80 7.05 -11.45
N SER A 19 -4.84 7.76 -10.90
CA SER A 19 -3.75 7.16 -10.13
C SER A 19 -3.84 7.66 -8.71
N VAL A 20 -3.56 6.80 -7.75
CA VAL A 20 -3.55 7.21 -6.35
C VAL A 20 -2.19 7.83 -6.04
N SER A 21 -2.17 9.10 -5.65
CA SER A 21 -0.96 9.73 -5.14
C SER A 21 -0.81 9.45 -3.64
N HIS A 22 0.41 9.54 -3.13
CA HIS A 22 0.67 9.37 -1.70
C HIS A 22 -0.14 10.32 -0.82
N GLN A 23 -0.43 11.52 -1.33
CA GLN A 23 -1.22 12.52 -0.60
C GLN A 23 -2.71 12.16 -0.51
N MET A 24 -3.16 11.24 -1.33
CA MET A 24 -4.55 10.79 -1.35
C MET A 24 -4.75 9.49 -0.55
N VAL A 25 -3.86 9.20 0.36
CA VAL A 25 -3.98 8.08 1.30
C VAL A 25 -4.06 8.65 2.71
N THR A 26 -5.04 8.21 3.46
CA THR A 26 -5.26 8.65 4.84
C THR A 26 -5.58 7.49 5.75
N THR A 27 -5.20 7.59 7.02
CA THR A 27 -5.61 6.64 8.05
C THR A 27 -7.02 6.92 8.57
N ALA A 28 -7.57 8.10 8.27
CA ALA A 28 -8.95 8.44 8.61
C ALA A 28 -9.94 7.70 7.70
N PHE A 29 -11.20 7.63 8.11
CA PHE A 29 -12.25 7.03 7.30
C PHE A 29 -12.94 8.04 6.38
N GLU A 30 -12.51 9.28 6.43
CA GLU A 30 -13.00 10.35 5.59
C GLU A 30 -11.83 11.16 5.10
N MET A 31 -12.00 11.83 3.99
CA MET A 31 -10.98 12.72 3.44
C MET A 31 -11.54 14.14 3.41
N PRO A 32 -10.96 15.06 4.21
CA PRO A 32 -11.44 16.44 4.25
C PRO A 32 -11.47 17.09 2.85
N ASN A 33 -12.49 17.87 2.58
CA ASN A 33 -12.73 18.55 1.31
C ASN A 33 -13.05 17.62 0.14
N TYR A 34 -13.29 16.33 0.42
CA TYR A 34 -13.69 15.37 -0.60
C TYR A 34 -14.92 14.60 -0.15
N ARG A 35 -15.69 14.18 -1.14
CA ARG A 35 -16.84 13.29 -0.92
C ARG A 35 -16.54 11.95 -1.54
N ILE A 36 -16.76 10.89 -0.78
CA ILE A 36 -16.62 9.51 -1.29
C ILE A 36 -17.85 9.23 -2.16
N VAL A 37 -17.62 8.94 -3.42
CA VAL A 37 -18.70 8.63 -4.37
C VAL A 37 -18.81 7.16 -4.68
N GLN A 38 -17.73 6.39 -4.47
CA GLN A 38 -17.74 4.96 -4.72
C GLN A 38 -16.72 4.24 -3.84
N ASN A 39 -17.13 3.13 -3.28
CA ASN A 39 -16.26 2.21 -2.55
C ASN A 39 -15.82 1.09 -3.51
N LEU A 40 -14.54 0.90 -3.66
CA LEU A 40 -13.97 -0.11 -4.55
C LEU A 40 -13.41 -1.32 -3.79
N GLY A 41 -13.59 -1.34 -2.47
CA GLY A 41 -13.18 -2.47 -1.65
C GLY A 41 -11.80 -2.34 -1.04
N VAL A 42 -11.39 -3.38 -0.36
CA VAL A 42 -10.12 -3.42 0.37
C VAL A 42 -8.98 -3.70 -0.61
N VAL A 43 -7.94 -2.90 -0.50
CA VAL A 43 -6.70 -3.08 -1.24
C VAL A 43 -5.54 -3.30 -0.27
N ARG A 44 -4.50 -3.95 -0.73
CA ARG A 44 -3.37 -4.29 0.12
C ARG A 44 -2.07 -4.38 -0.66
N GLY A 45 -0.99 -4.20 0.07
CA GLY A 45 0.36 -4.50 -0.39
C GLY A 45 1.05 -5.37 0.65
N ILE A 46 1.68 -6.43 0.22
CA ILE A 46 2.35 -7.40 1.10
C ILE A 46 3.80 -7.49 0.70
N VAL A 47 4.68 -7.40 1.71
CA VAL A 47 6.11 -7.64 1.54
C VAL A 47 6.54 -8.66 2.59
N VAL A 48 7.22 -9.70 2.15
CA VAL A 48 7.78 -10.71 3.03
C VAL A 48 9.30 -10.57 3.01
N ARG A 49 9.90 -10.50 4.20
CA ARG A 49 11.34 -10.42 4.35
C ARG A 49 11.83 -11.58 5.20
N SER A 50 12.89 -12.23 4.73
CA SER A 50 13.55 -13.26 5.50
C SER A 50 14.59 -12.65 6.43
N ARG A 51 14.91 -13.36 7.51
CA ARG A 51 15.98 -12.98 8.41
C ARG A 51 17.30 -12.78 7.68
N ASN A 52 17.59 -13.59 6.67
CA ASN A 52 18.83 -13.49 5.90
C ASN A 52 18.94 -12.18 5.14
N VAL A 53 17.82 -11.67 4.60
CA VAL A 53 17.79 -10.37 3.91
C VAL A 53 18.09 -9.25 4.90
N PHE A 54 17.45 -9.26 6.06
CA PHE A 54 17.70 -8.27 7.10
C PHE A 54 19.15 -8.36 7.62
N ALA A 55 19.66 -9.56 7.83
CA ALA A 55 21.02 -9.76 8.29
C ALA A 55 22.05 -9.26 7.28
N THR A 56 21.86 -9.56 6.00
CA THR A 56 22.77 -9.13 4.93
C THR A 56 22.79 -7.63 4.79
N LEU A 57 21.63 -7.00 4.75
CA LEU A 57 21.52 -5.54 4.67
C LEU A 57 22.06 -4.88 5.94
N GLY A 58 21.74 -5.43 7.10
CA GLY A 58 22.25 -4.95 8.39
C GLY A 58 23.76 -5.04 8.49
N ALA A 59 24.34 -6.13 8.06
CA ALA A 59 25.80 -6.30 8.08
C ALA A 59 26.49 -5.30 7.14
N THR A 60 25.96 -5.09 5.96
CA THR A 60 26.50 -4.12 5.00
C THR A 60 26.44 -2.70 5.56
N LEU A 61 25.36 -2.36 6.23
CA LEU A 61 25.18 -1.03 6.81
C LEU A 61 25.97 -0.84 8.10
N GLN A 62 26.19 -1.89 8.88
CA GLN A 62 27.01 -1.83 10.08
C GLN A 62 28.46 -1.44 9.79
N THR A 63 29.01 -1.87 8.67
CA THR A 63 30.37 -1.48 8.28
C THR A 63 30.46 0.02 7.94
N ILE A 64 29.35 0.65 7.65
CA ILE A 64 29.34 2.08 7.26
C ILE A 64 29.01 2.97 8.45
N VAL A 65 28.10 2.57 9.33
CA VAL A 65 27.53 3.47 10.33
C VAL A 65 27.83 3.09 11.78
N GLY A 66 28.31 1.89 12.04
CA GLY A 66 28.66 1.44 13.38
C GLY A 66 27.50 1.41 14.38
N GLY A 67 26.29 1.74 13.97
CA GLY A 67 25.10 1.80 14.81
C GLY A 67 23.99 0.93 14.26
N ASN A 68 23.51 0.03 15.11
CA ASN A 68 22.52 -0.94 14.71
C ASN A 68 21.09 -0.41 14.70
N ILE A 69 20.70 0.52 15.57
CA ILE A 69 19.33 1.03 15.67
C ILE A 69 18.91 1.81 14.41
N THR A 70 19.78 2.69 13.93
CA THR A 70 19.52 3.48 12.72
C THR A 70 19.37 2.58 11.50
N VAL A 71 20.16 1.52 11.41
CA VAL A 71 20.07 0.54 10.33
C VAL A 71 18.73 -0.18 10.35
N TRP A 72 18.30 -0.66 11.51
CA TRP A 72 17.03 -1.35 11.65
C TRP A 72 15.85 -0.44 11.33
N THR A 73 15.90 0.81 11.76
CA THR A 73 14.87 1.80 11.43
C THR A 73 14.76 1.99 9.93
N ARG A 74 15.89 2.13 9.25
CA ARG A 74 15.91 2.29 7.79
C ARG A 74 15.32 1.06 7.07
N LEU A 75 15.68 -0.14 7.52
CA LEU A 75 15.15 -1.37 6.94
C LEU A 75 13.63 -1.47 7.12
N CYS A 76 13.14 -1.11 8.30
CA CYS A 76 11.70 -1.09 8.57
C CYS A 76 10.99 -0.05 7.70
N GLU A 77 11.56 1.15 7.57
CA GLU A 77 11.01 2.20 6.74
C GLU A 77 10.95 1.77 5.27
N ASP A 78 12.02 1.19 4.75
CA ASP A 78 12.06 0.73 3.36
C ASP A 78 11.04 -0.37 3.11
N THR A 79 10.92 -1.31 4.03
CA THR A 79 9.96 -2.42 3.90
C THR A 79 8.51 -1.92 3.94
N ARG A 80 8.22 -1.00 4.84
CA ARG A 80 6.88 -0.39 4.93
C ARG A 80 6.55 0.44 3.70
N ARG A 81 7.51 1.18 3.19
CA ARG A 81 7.33 1.94 1.95
C ARG A 81 7.03 1.01 0.78
N ASP A 82 7.75 -0.11 0.67
CA ASP A 82 7.50 -1.07 -0.40
C ASP A 82 6.08 -1.66 -0.31
N ALA A 83 5.63 -2.03 0.88
CA ALA A 83 4.27 -2.51 1.09
C ALA A 83 3.23 -1.44 0.76
N PHE A 84 3.48 -0.20 1.14
CA PHE A 84 2.61 0.93 0.85
C PHE A 84 2.51 1.19 -0.67
N ASP A 85 3.64 1.16 -1.37
CA ASP A 85 3.65 1.37 -2.82
C ASP A 85 2.89 0.27 -3.57
N ILE A 86 2.99 -0.96 -3.11
CA ILE A 86 2.22 -2.08 -3.66
C ILE A 86 0.71 -1.87 -3.41
N MET A 87 0.33 -1.41 -2.22
CA MET A 87 -1.06 -1.08 -1.91
C MET A 87 -1.59 0.03 -2.84
N ILE A 88 -0.81 1.08 -3.05
CA ILE A 88 -1.16 2.17 -3.97
C ILE A 88 -1.33 1.65 -5.39
N GLN A 89 -0.43 0.79 -5.83
CA GLN A 89 -0.55 0.18 -7.14
C GLN A 89 -1.83 -0.62 -7.29
N HIS A 90 -2.17 -1.43 -6.28
CA HIS A 90 -3.41 -2.20 -6.27
C HIS A 90 -4.63 -1.26 -6.31
N ALA A 91 -4.62 -0.20 -5.52
CA ALA A 91 -5.69 0.80 -5.53
C ALA A 91 -5.85 1.45 -6.91
N THR A 92 -4.74 1.77 -7.56
CA THR A 92 -4.73 2.34 -8.90
C THR A 92 -5.32 1.34 -9.92
N GLU A 93 -4.96 0.07 -9.81
CA GLU A 93 -5.44 -0.97 -10.70
C GLU A 93 -6.96 -1.18 -10.61
N VAL A 94 -7.54 -1.02 -9.44
CA VAL A 94 -9.00 -1.13 -9.27
C VAL A 94 -9.73 0.17 -9.63
N GLY A 95 -9.01 1.21 -10.04
CA GLY A 95 -9.60 2.45 -10.52
C GLY A 95 -9.85 3.52 -9.46
N ALA A 96 -9.25 3.38 -8.29
CA ALA A 96 -9.38 4.37 -7.21
C ALA A 96 -8.58 5.63 -7.48
N ASN A 97 -8.96 6.71 -6.82
CA ASN A 97 -8.14 7.92 -6.73
C ASN A 97 -7.75 8.27 -5.29
N ALA A 98 -8.19 7.47 -4.33
CA ALA A 98 -7.85 7.66 -2.92
C ALA A 98 -7.92 6.33 -2.15
N VAL A 99 -7.26 6.28 -1.00
CA VAL A 99 -7.35 5.17 -0.05
C VAL A 99 -7.63 5.76 1.33
N ILE A 100 -8.66 5.27 1.97
CA ILE A 100 -9.04 5.67 3.34
C ILE A 100 -8.82 4.51 4.29
N GLY A 101 -8.73 4.82 5.58
CA GLY A 101 -8.56 3.81 6.61
C GLY A 101 -7.28 3.00 6.48
N ALA A 102 -6.23 3.60 5.93
CA ALA A 102 -4.97 2.89 5.70
C ALA A 102 -4.33 2.46 7.01
N ARG A 103 -3.80 1.23 7.03
CA ARG A 103 -3.15 0.63 8.19
C ARG A 103 -1.97 -0.20 7.75
N TYR A 104 -1.06 -0.44 8.70
CA TYR A 104 -0.01 -1.43 8.55
C TYR A 104 -0.19 -2.52 9.59
N ASP A 105 0.16 -3.73 9.20
CA ASP A 105 0.27 -4.85 10.12
C ASP A 105 1.58 -5.55 9.86
N THR A 106 2.15 -6.12 10.89
CA THR A 106 3.40 -6.89 10.81
C THR A 106 3.19 -8.22 11.51
N THR A 107 3.48 -9.30 10.81
CA THR A 107 3.29 -10.64 11.35
C THR A 107 4.53 -11.49 11.12
N GLU A 108 4.98 -12.19 12.16
CA GLU A 108 6.02 -13.19 12.01
C GLU A 108 5.35 -14.48 11.54
N LEU A 109 5.69 -14.93 10.33
CA LEU A 109 5.09 -16.13 9.73
C LEU A 109 5.79 -17.39 10.22
N SER A 110 7.08 -17.32 10.42
CA SER A 110 7.90 -18.37 11.00
C SER A 110 9.17 -17.73 11.54
N ALA A 111 10.00 -18.50 12.23
CA ALA A 111 11.24 -17.96 12.81
C ALA A 111 12.07 -17.25 11.74
N GLY A 112 12.23 -15.96 11.88
CA GLY A 112 13.02 -15.14 10.97
C GLY A 112 12.37 -14.78 9.65
N VAL A 113 11.05 -14.98 9.51
CA VAL A 113 10.29 -14.56 8.32
C VAL A 113 9.16 -13.65 8.75
N THR A 114 9.20 -12.43 8.29
CA THR A 114 8.23 -11.39 8.67
C THR A 114 7.45 -10.91 7.44
N GLU A 115 6.15 -10.79 7.60
CA GLU A 115 5.28 -10.14 6.63
C GLU A 115 4.97 -8.74 7.09
N VAL A 116 5.05 -7.78 6.18
CA VAL A 116 4.51 -6.43 6.37
C VAL A 116 3.34 -6.25 5.41
N LEU A 117 2.20 -5.92 5.96
CA LEU A 117 0.97 -5.70 5.24
C LEU A 117 0.59 -4.23 5.34
N ALA A 118 0.40 -3.57 4.21
CA ALA A 118 -0.28 -2.28 4.13
C ALA A 118 -1.65 -2.52 3.52
N TYR A 119 -2.71 -2.00 4.12
CA TYR A 119 -4.07 -2.18 3.61
C TYR A 119 -4.94 -0.97 3.87
N GLY A 120 -6.02 -0.87 3.15
CA GLY A 120 -6.99 0.20 3.28
C GLY A 120 -8.15 0.00 2.35
N THR A 121 -9.07 0.95 2.31
CA THR A 121 -10.22 0.91 1.41
C THR A 121 -9.99 1.85 0.24
N ALA A 122 -9.98 1.27 -0.94
CA ALA A 122 -9.88 2.04 -2.18
C ALA A 122 -11.22 2.70 -2.49
N VAL A 123 -11.19 3.97 -2.79
CA VAL A 123 -12.40 4.76 -3.06
C VAL A 123 -12.19 5.70 -4.22
N ILE A 124 -13.31 6.12 -4.82
CA ILE A 124 -13.32 7.28 -5.70
C ILE A 124 -13.89 8.43 -4.90
N VAL A 125 -13.16 9.53 -4.86
CA VAL A 125 -13.56 10.74 -4.18
C VAL A 125 -13.65 11.89 -5.18
N GLU A 126 -14.52 12.84 -4.89
CA GLU A 126 -14.67 14.07 -5.66
C GLU A 126 -14.52 15.27 -4.75
N PRO A 127 -13.88 16.36 -5.19
CA PRO A 127 -13.82 17.56 -4.40
C PRO A 127 -15.23 18.09 -4.10
N VAL A 128 -15.43 18.57 -2.87
CA VAL A 128 -16.68 19.26 -2.52
C VAL A 128 -16.48 20.76 -2.72
N ASN A 129 -17.53 21.42 -3.17
CA ASN A 129 -17.52 22.88 -3.27
C ASN A 129 -17.52 23.50 -1.87
N PRO A 130 -16.86 24.65 -1.67
CA PRO A 130 -16.73 25.24 -0.34
C PRO A 130 -18.04 25.49 0.42
N GLY A 131 -19.19 25.46 -0.23
CA GLY A 131 -20.49 25.61 0.42
C GLY A 131 -21.19 24.30 0.77
N GLU A 132 -20.68 23.15 0.30
CA GLU A 132 -21.34 21.86 0.46
C GLU A 132 -20.77 21.01 1.59
N SER A 133 -19.60 21.37 2.11
CA SER A 133 -18.86 20.56 3.06
C SER A 133 -19.54 20.36 4.43
N TYR A 134 -20.59 21.08 4.70
CA TYR A 134 -21.29 21.04 5.99
C TYR A 134 -22.74 20.54 5.92
N ARG A 135 -23.13 19.99 4.81
CA ARG A 135 -24.44 19.35 4.72
C ARG A 135 -24.28 17.84 4.86
N SER A 136 -24.28 17.41 6.09
CA SER A 136 -24.40 15.99 6.40
C SER A 136 -25.87 15.59 6.30
#